data_26f5bc1fe3b1b5dbc17645603606cfff
#
_entry.id   26f5bc1fe3b1b5dbc17645603606cfff
#
_cell.length_a   1.000
_cell.length_b   1.000
_cell.length_c   1.000
_cell.angle_alpha   90.00
_cell.angle_beta   90.00
_cell.angle_gamma   90.00
#
_symmetry.space_group_name_H-M   'P 1'
#
loop_
_entity.id
_entity.type
_entity.pdbx_description
1 polymer ?
#
loop_
_entity_poly.entity_id
_entity_poly.type
_entity_poly.pdbx_seq_one_letter_code
_entity_poly.pdbx_strand_id
1 'polypeptide(L)'
;MINVTKGSEPTYLINQNADKNGEKEKIINFIENEKKNWEDLKNVFSFNDYSNDAVKRQLKTDFHSKCAFCESIFIQNSYGEVEHWRPKKAVSGNSDHKGYYWLASDWNNLLWSCRVCNSTKYKGNYFELKNKDKTCYNSKGKLSDEEPLLLNPCDSRVSIEDHIEFLHNGIIQGKTIEGATSIKIYGLKRPDLQAERYKHAIELERSFNQIKVAFQDLIFFLECEKQSSLQSFELKIKQNINKKKKLIIEVIDDINERLLIEREFAGMNQQLVRHHVNALNKNKVLYKILKSRINLSL
;
A
#
# COMPACT_ATOMS: atom_id res chain seq x y z
N MET A 1 -2.04 -2.08 -2.75
CA MET A 1 -2.00 -1.76 -1.30
C MET A 1 -1.05 -2.71 -0.62
N ILE A 2 -0.27 -2.23 0.33
CA ILE A 2 0.71 -2.99 1.11
C ILE A 2 0.51 -2.64 2.59
N ASN A 3 0.92 -3.53 3.50
CA ASN A 3 0.94 -3.20 4.93
C ASN A 3 1.98 -2.10 5.23
N VAL A 4 1.60 -1.17 6.10
CA VAL A 4 2.44 -0.04 6.52
C VAL A 4 2.46 0.04 8.04
N THR A 5 3.65 0.06 8.62
CA THR A 5 3.84 0.32 10.04
C THR A 5 4.03 1.82 10.23
N LYS A 6 3.09 2.46 10.90
CA LYS A 6 3.22 3.89 11.24
C LYS A 6 4.22 4.08 12.38
N GLY A 7 4.90 5.21 12.34
CA GLY A 7 5.71 5.70 13.47
C GLY A 7 4.85 6.13 14.66
N SER A 8 5.51 6.64 15.68
CA SER A 8 4.85 7.10 16.90
C SER A 8 3.85 8.24 16.60
N GLU A 9 2.79 8.28 17.38
CA GLU A 9 1.83 9.39 17.34
C GLU A 9 2.56 10.72 17.58
N PRO A 10 2.30 11.76 16.78
CA PRO A 10 2.88 13.08 16.99
C PRO A 10 2.53 13.65 18.37
N THR A 11 3.51 14.21 19.08
CA THR A 11 3.32 14.82 20.41
C THR A 11 2.21 15.86 20.41
N TYR A 12 2.04 16.60 19.30
CA TYR A 12 0.92 17.51 19.13
C TYR A 12 -0.43 16.81 19.35
N LEU A 13 -0.69 15.68 18.67
CA LEU A 13 -1.95 14.94 18.77
C LEU A 13 -2.15 14.35 20.16
N ILE A 14 -1.09 13.80 20.76
CA ILE A 14 -1.12 13.28 22.13
C ILE A 14 -1.62 14.36 23.09
N ASN A 15 -1.05 15.59 22.99
CA ASN A 15 -1.44 16.69 23.86
C ASN A 15 -2.89 17.15 23.60
N GLN A 16 -3.31 17.26 22.34
CA GLN A 16 -4.68 17.64 22.00
C GLN A 16 -5.71 16.60 22.45
N ASN A 17 -5.41 15.32 22.28
CA ASN A 17 -6.29 14.23 22.72
C ASN A 17 -6.38 14.07 24.25
N ALA A 18 -5.39 14.56 24.99
CA ALA A 18 -5.38 14.58 26.46
C ALA A 18 -6.08 15.81 27.05
N ASP A 19 -6.30 16.85 26.25
CA ASP A 19 -6.95 18.08 26.70
C ASP A 19 -8.45 17.88 26.89
N LYS A 20 -8.93 18.00 28.13
CA LYS A 20 -10.36 17.92 28.49
C LYS A 20 -11.23 19.06 27.88
N ASN A 21 -10.60 20.12 27.40
CA ASN A 21 -11.23 21.20 26.66
C ASN A 21 -10.86 21.16 25.17
N GLY A 22 -10.20 20.08 24.72
CA GLY A 22 -9.75 19.88 23.34
C GLY A 22 -10.89 19.62 22.36
N GLU A 23 -10.53 19.52 21.10
CA GLU A 23 -11.45 19.30 19.98
C GLU A 23 -12.26 18.01 20.16
N LYS A 24 -11.59 16.93 20.58
CA LYS A 24 -12.22 15.62 20.79
C LYS A 24 -13.33 15.66 21.84
N GLU A 25 -13.07 16.23 23.01
CA GLU A 25 -14.07 16.31 24.09
C GLU A 25 -15.22 17.23 23.73
N LYS A 26 -14.95 18.34 23.06
CA LYS A 26 -15.98 19.27 22.58
C LYS A 26 -16.94 18.58 21.62
N ILE A 27 -16.44 17.81 20.63
CA ILE A 27 -17.31 17.15 19.66
C ILE A 27 -18.14 16.02 20.29
N ILE A 28 -17.54 15.25 21.21
CA ILE A 28 -18.27 14.23 21.98
C ILE A 28 -19.41 14.87 22.77
N ASN A 29 -19.10 15.91 23.54
CA ASN A 29 -20.12 16.63 24.33
C ASN A 29 -21.25 17.16 23.44
N PHE A 30 -20.91 17.77 22.33
CA PHE A 30 -21.88 18.38 21.43
C PHE A 30 -22.84 17.33 20.81
N ILE A 31 -22.31 16.18 20.34
CA ILE A 31 -23.13 15.16 19.71
C ILE A 31 -23.87 14.27 20.71
N GLU A 32 -23.20 13.86 21.79
CA GLU A 32 -23.74 12.88 22.74
C GLU A 32 -24.56 13.51 23.85
N ASN A 33 -24.09 14.60 24.42
CA ASN A 33 -24.74 15.24 25.58
C ASN A 33 -25.77 16.30 25.17
N GLU A 34 -25.42 17.17 24.20
CA GLU A 34 -26.35 18.19 23.70
C GLU A 34 -27.29 17.66 22.62
N LYS A 35 -27.06 16.41 22.14
CA LYS A 35 -27.86 15.70 21.11
C LYS A 35 -28.06 16.48 19.81
N LYS A 36 -27.09 17.31 19.44
CA LYS A 36 -27.11 18.12 18.22
C LYS A 36 -26.70 17.30 16.98
N ASN A 37 -27.04 17.83 15.81
CA ASN A 37 -26.71 17.21 14.52
C ASN A 37 -25.58 17.98 13.79
N TRP A 38 -25.08 17.42 12.68
CA TRP A 38 -24.04 18.06 11.87
C TRP A 38 -24.46 19.40 11.27
N GLU A 39 -25.76 19.60 11.00
CA GLU A 39 -26.32 20.86 10.56
C GLU A 39 -26.11 21.95 11.58
N ASP A 40 -26.32 21.66 12.88
CA ASP A 40 -26.12 22.59 13.99
C ASP A 40 -24.65 22.97 14.15
N LEU A 41 -23.73 22.05 13.73
CA LEU A 41 -22.28 22.24 13.81
C LEU A 41 -21.69 23.03 12.64
N LYS A 42 -22.41 23.18 11.54
CA LYS A 42 -21.86 23.62 10.26
C LYS A 42 -21.11 24.95 10.29
N ASN A 43 -21.45 25.83 11.27
CA ASN A 43 -20.81 27.12 11.48
C ASN A 43 -20.11 27.26 12.84
N VAL A 44 -20.15 26.23 13.69
CA VAL A 44 -19.73 26.31 15.09
C VAL A 44 -18.52 25.44 15.40
N PHE A 45 -18.31 24.39 14.63
CA PHE A 45 -17.22 23.41 14.89
C PHE A 45 -16.43 23.07 13.65
N SER A 46 -15.12 23.18 13.76
CA SER A 46 -14.15 22.76 12.73
C SER A 46 -13.19 21.74 13.32
N PHE A 47 -12.98 20.66 12.60
CA PHE A 47 -11.95 19.69 12.95
C PHE A 47 -10.60 20.17 12.39
N ASN A 48 -9.67 20.54 13.26
CA ASN A 48 -8.37 21.09 12.90
C ASN A 48 -7.20 20.21 13.34
N ASP A 49 -7.34 19.50 14.47
CA ASP A 49 -6.25 18.77 15.09
C ASP A 49 -5.63 17.71 14.16
N TYR A 50 -6.45 16.88 13.50
CA TYR A 50 -5.97 15.88 12.56
C TYR A 50 -5.24 16.48 11.35
N SER A 51 -5.53 17.74 11.00
CA SER A 51 -4.98 18.41 9.82
C SER A 51 -3.75 19.28 10.12
N ASN A 52 -3.24 19.25 11.35
CA ASN A 52 -2.02 19.93 11.74
C ASN A 52 -0.82 19.50 10.91
N ASP A 53 0.11 20.41 10.68
CA ASP A 53 1.29 20.14 9.84
C ASP A 53 2.22 19.08 10.42
N ALA A 54 2.28 18.93 11.76
CA ALA A 54 3.05 17.84 12.37
C ALA A 54 2.44 16.48 12.04
N VAL A 55 1.11 16.37 12.06
CA VAL A 55 0.36 15.15 11.68
C VAL A 55 0.59 14.82 10.21
N LYS A 56 0.43 15.81 9.33
CA LYS A 56 0.65 15.63 7.88
C LYS A 56 2.07 15.21 7.56
N ARG A 57 3.06 15.85 8.19
CA ARG A 57 4.48 15.47 7.98
C ARG A 57 4.75 14.04 8.42
N GLN A 58 4.27 13.63 9.59
CA GLN A 58 4.46 12.26 10.08
C GLN A 58 3.79 11.24 9.16
N LEU A 59 2.52 11.45 8.79
CA LEU A 59 1.81 10.56 7.86
C LEU A 59 2.52 10.48 6.50
N LYS A 60 2.95 11.62 5.94
CA LYS A 60 3.70 11.64 4.69
C LYS A 60 4.98 10.82 4.78
N THR A 61 5.69 10.89 5.89
CA THR A 61 6.92 10.10 6.14
C THR A 61 6.59 8.62 6.24
N ASP A 62 5.62 8.24 7.07
CA ASP A 62 5.25 6.84 7.33
C ASP A 62 4.74 6.12 6.05
N PHE A 63 4.05 6.84 5.20
CA PHE A 63 3.57 6.34 3.90
C PHE A 63 4.54 6.58 2.74
N HIS A 64 5.78 7.05 3.00
CA HIS A 64 6.80 7.30 1.99
C HIS A 64 6.29 8.19 0.85
N SER A 65 5.48 9.20 1.19
CA SER A 65 4.84 10.09 0.22
C SER A 65 3.87 9.40 -0.76
N LYS A 66 3.48 8.16 -0.51
CA LYS A 66 2.52 7.39 -1.32
C LYS A 66 1.12 7.41 -0.72
N CYS A 67 0.13 7.15 -1.54
CA CYS A 67 -1.22 6.91 -1.09
C CYS A 67 -1.33 5.57 -0.35
N ALA A 68 -1.91 5.57 0.86
CA ALA A 68 -2.17 4.37 1.66
C ALA A 68 -2.96 3.29 0.90
N PHE A 69 -3.81 3.68 -0.04
CA PHE A 69 -4.71 2.77 -0.76
C PHE A 69 -4.17 2.31 -2.10
N CYS A 70 -3.77 3.22 -2.97
CA CYS A 70 -3.35 2.88 -4.34
C CYS A 70 -1.84 2.73 -4.52
N GLU A 71 -1.03 3.16 -3.54
CA GLU A 71 0.43 3.19 -3.54
C GLU A 71 1.07 4.11 -4.60
N SER A 72 0.28 4.96 -5.28
CA SER A 72 0.83 5.93 -6.22
C SER A 72 1.55 7.06 -5.48
N ILE A 73 2.66 7.52 -6.06
CA ILE A 73 3.34 8.77 -5.67
C ILE A 73 2.61 9.92 -6.35
N PHE A 74 2.03 10.83 -5.60
CA PHE A 74 1.13 11.87 -6.14
C PHE A 74 1.59 13.31 -5.88
N ILE A 75 2.70 13.51 -5.18
CA ILE A 75 3.14 14.82 -4.68
C ILE A 75 3.42 15.83 -5.80
N GLN A 76 3.79 15.37 -6.98
CA GLN A 76 4.09 16.26 -8.12
C GLN A 76 2.84 16.96 -8.66
N ASN A 77 1.66 16.35 -8.53
CA ASN A 77 0.42 16.80 -9.17
C ASN A 77 -0.71 17.11 -8.17
N SER A 78 -0.56 16.81 -6.88
CA SER A 78 -1.60 17.00 -5.86
C SER A 78 -1.01 17.00 -4.46
N TYR A 79 -1.59 17.81 -3.58
CA TYR A 79 -1.31 17.71 -2.16
C TYR A 79 -1.99 16.46 -1.59
N GLY A 80 -1.29 15.73 -0.72
CA GLY A 80 -1.90 14.63 0.03
C GLY A 80 -2.91 15.14 1.05
N GLU A 81 -3.85 14.28 1.36
CA GLU A 81 -4.92 14.54 2.31
C GLU A 81 -4.84 13.55 3.48
N VAL A 82 -5.18 14.03 4.68
CA VAL A 82 -5.38 13.15 5.83
C VAL A 82 -6.75 12.49 5.68
N GLU A 83 -6.75 11.19 5.52
CA GLU A 83 -7.93 10.36 5.39
C GLU A 83 -8.30 9.71 6.71
N HIS A 84 -9.61 9.64 7.01
CA HIS A 84 -10.14 8.93 8.16
C HIS A 84 -10.62 7.55 7.72
N TRP A 85 -9.93 6.50 8.11
CA TRP A 85 -10.34 5.13 7.76
C TRP A 85 -11.77 4.84 8.19
N ARG A 86 -12.12 5.11 9.46
CA ARG A 86 -13.50 5.27 9.93
C ARG A 86 -13.91 6.73 9.76
N PRO A 87 -14.93 7.04 8.94
CA PRO A 87 -15.31 8.42 8.64
C PRO A 87 -15.67 9.23 9.89
N LYS A 88 -15.09 10.42 10.04
CA LYS A 88 -15.39 11.29 11.20
C LYS A 88 -16.77 11.94 11.16
N LYS A 89 -17.39 12.00 9.98
CA LYS A 89 -18.76 12.49 9.77
C LYS A 89 -19.61 11.37 9.22
N ALA A 90 -20.90 11.59 9.03
CA ALA A 90 -21.89 10.59 8.60
C ALA A 90 -21.34 9.47 7.72
N VAL A 91 -21.78 8.24 7.94
CA VAL A 91 -21.37 7.05 7.15
C VAL A 91 -22.30 6.93 5.94
N SER A 92 -21.74 6.88 4.74
CA SER A 92 -22.51 6.73 3.50
C SER A 92 -23.33 5.42 3.52
N GLY A 93 -24.62 5.53 3.25
CA GLY A 93 -25.54 4.38 3.27
C GLY A 93 -26.06 3.99 4.67
N ASN A 94 -25.76 4.78 5.70
CA ASN A 94 -26.32 4.65 7.05
C ASN A 94 -26.69 6.04 7.60
N SER A 95 -27.94 6.47 7.40
CA SER A 95 -28.43 7.79 7.80
C SER A 95 -28.38 8.04 9.30
N ASP A 96 -28.47 6.98 10.11
CA ASP A 96 -28.48 7.07 11.56
C ASP A 96 -27.09 7.21 12.16
N HIS A 97 -26.06 6.88 11.38
CA HIS A 97 -24.69 6.92 11.84
C HIS A 97 -24.08 8.32 11.67
N LYS A 98 -23.88 9.01 12.76
CA LYS A 98 -23.28 10.36 12.78
C LYS A 98 -21.77 10.38 12.46
N GLY A 99 -21.17 9.24 12.10
CA GLY A 99 -19.74 9.07 11.92
C GLY A 99 -19.01 8.72 13.22
N TYR A 100 -17.74 8.42 13.07
CA TYR A 100 -16.83 8.12 14.19
C TYR A 100 -16.11 9.42 14.64
N TYR A 101 -16.91 10.45 15.00
CA TYR A 101 -16.40 11.79 15.32
C TYR A 101 -15.37 11.79 16.45
N TRP A 102 -15.49 10.87 17.41
CA TRP A 102 -14.53 10.70 18.52
C TRP A 102 -13.18 10.14 18.09
N LEU A 103 -13.07 9.63 16.85
CA LEU A 103 -11.83 9.16 16.21
C LEU A 103 -11.25 10.18 15.23
N ALA A 104 -11.76 11.41 15.21
CA ALA A 104 -11.31 12.42 14.24
C ALA A 104 -9.82 12.76 14.38
N SER A 105 -9.28 12.74 15.59
CA SER A 105 -7.87 12.96 15.90
C SER A 105 -7.16 11.70 16.42
N ASP A 106 -7.77 10.51 16.29
CA ASP A 106 -7.13 9.25 16.68
C ASP A 106 -6.08 8.85 15.65
N TRP A 107 -4.82 8.75 16.07
CA TRP A 107 -3.69 8.41 15.20
C TRP A 107 -3.91 7.12 14.42
N ASN A 108 -4.50 6.09 15.05
CA ASN A 108 -4.75 4.80 14.40
C ASN A 108 -5.85 4.87 13.33
N ASN A 109 -6.66 5.92 13.34
CA ASN A 109 -7.71 6.16 12.35
C ASN A 109 -7.24 7.04 11.17
N LEU A 110 -6.04 7.65 11.25
CA LEU A 110 -5.54 8.59 10.24
C LEU A 110 -4.62 7.89 9.24
N LEU A 111 -4.82 8.15 7.96
CA LEU A 111 -4.04 7.64 6.85
C LEU A 111 -3.62 8.79 5.92
N TRP A 112 -2.58 8.57 5.12
CA TRP A 112 -2.16 9.48 4.06
C TRP A 112 -2.72 9.05 2.72
N SER A 113 -3.51 9.88 2.07
CA SER A 113 -4.24 9.49 0.86
C SER A 113 -4.13 10.53 -0.25
N CYS A 114 -4.18 10.08 -1.51
CA CYS A 114 -4.36 10.95 -2.65
C CYS A 114 -5.84 11.38 -2.74
N ARG A 115 -6.07 12.58 -3.29
CA ARG A 115 -7.41 13.16 -3.46
C ARG A 115 -8.37 12.26 -4.21
N VAL A 116 -7.89 11.48 -5.19
CA VAL A 116 -8.75 10.58 -5.96
C VAL A 116 -9.32 9.47 -5.08
N CYS A 117 -8.46 8.75 -4.33
CA CYS A 117 -8.92 7.69 -3.43
C CYS A 117 -9.79 8.22 -2.29
N ASN A 118 -9.53 9.46 -1.80
CA ASN A 118 -10.29 10.10 -0.74
C ASN A 118 -11.59 10.79 -1.22
N SER A 119 -11.83 10.84 -2.53
CA SER A 119 -13.02 11.50 -3.07
C SER A 119 -14.32 10.80 -2.71
N THR A 120 -15.44 11.55 -2.77
CA THR A 120 -16.80 11.02 -2.55
C THR A 120 -17.22 9.97 -3.57
N LYS A 121 -16.56 9.94 -4.73
CA LYS A 121 -16.74 8.89 -5.74
C LYS A 121 -16.21 7.53 -5.26
N TYR A 122 -15.19 7.56 -4.39
CA TYR A 122 -14.52 6.37 -3.88
C TYR A 122 -14.69 6.27 -2.36
N LYS A 123 -13.58 6.32 -1.59
CA LYS A 123 -13.64 6.11 -0.14
C LYS A 123 -14.58 7.10 0.54
N GLY A 124 -14.40 8.41 0.37
CA GLY A 124 -15.25 9.41 1.02
C GLY A 124 -15.69 8.97 2.43
N ASN A 125 -16.98 8.92 2.65
CA ASN A 125 -17.57 8.46 3.91
C ASN A 125 -18.05 7.00 3.89
N TYR A 126 -17.66 6.20 2.90
CA TYR A 126 -18.02 4.77 2.87
C TYR A 126 -17.25 4.00 3.93
N PHE A 127 -17.99 3.22 4.73
CA PHE A 127 -17.43 2.31 5.73
C PHE A 127 -18.44 1.18 5.96
N GLU A 128 -18.18 0.04 5.36
CA GLU A 128 -19.07 -1.11 5.41
C GLU A 128 -18.61 -2.10 6.47
N LEU A 129 -19.56 -2.64 7.23
CA LEU A 129 -19.36 -3.69 8.22
C LEU A 129 -20.00 -4.99 7.74
N LYS A 130 -19.40 -6.10 8.10
CA LYS A 130 -19.90 -7.45 7.83
C LYS A 130 -21.23 -7.70 8.57
N ASN A 131 -21.28 -7.26 9.83
CA ASN A 131 -22.49 -7.29 10.65
C ASN A 131 -22.84 -5.87 11.10
N LYS A 132 -23.93 -5.34 10.55
CA LYS A 132 -24.42 -3.99 10.86
C LYS A 132 -24.98 -3.86 12.29
N ASP A 133 -25.45 -4.96 12.90
CA ASP A 133 -25.96 -4.94 14.28
C ASP A 133 -24.87 -4.64 15.32
N LYS A 134 -23.62 -4.83 14.94
CA LYS A 134 -22.45 -4.53 15.78
C LYS A 134 -21.89 -3.13 15.57
N THR A 135 -22.61 -2.24 14.87
CA THR A 135 -22.19 -0.87 14.58
C THR A 135 -22.00 -0.04 15.84
N CYS A 136 -20.86 0.59 15.96
CA CYS A 136 -20.52 1.49 17.08
C CYS A 136 -20.98 2.92 16.77
N TYR A 137 -22.09 3.36 17.36
CA TYR A 137 -22.73 4.65 17.05
C TYR A 137 -22.20 5.84 17.87
N ASN A 138 -21.41 5.62 18.91
CA ASN A 138 -20.92 6.66 19.83
C ASN A 138 -19.60 6.26 20.51
N SER A 139 -19.01 7.20 21.26
CA SER A 139 -17.71 7.01 21.90
C SER A 139 -17.67 5.92 22.99
N LYS A 140 -18.82 5.49 23.51
CA LYS A 140 -18.95 4.47 24.55
C LYS A 140 -19.06 3.05 24.00
N GLY A 141 -19.26 2.90 22.69
CA GLY A 141 -19.35 1.60 22.03
C GLY A 141 -17.99 0.91 21.90
N LYS A 142 -18.01 -0.40 21.67
CA LYS A 142 -16.80 -1.21 21.52
C LYS A 142 -16.44 -1.38 20.05
N LEU A 143 -15.46 -0.63 19.57
CA LEU A 143 -14.93 -0.76 18.19
C LEU A 143 -14.37 -2.15 17.88
N SER A 144 -13.95 -2.90 18.91
CA SER A 144 -13.48 -4.29 18.75
C SER A 144 -14.57 -5.27 18.31
N ASP A 145 -15.84 -4.92 18.51
CA ASP A 145 -16.95 -5.79 18.12
C ASP A 145 -17.33 -5.60 16.65
N GLU A 146 -16.87 -4.53 16.01
CA GLU A 146 -17.06 -4.30 14.58
C GLU A 146 -16.18 -5.21 13.73
N GLU A 147 -16.74 -5.69 12.62
CA GLU A 147 -16.04 -6.45 11.59
C GLU A 147 -16.03 -5.64 10.28
N PRO A 148 -15.05 -4.74 10.09
CA PRO A 148 -14.99 -3.92 8.88
C PRO A 148 -14.73 -4.74 7.62
N LEU A 149 -15.44 -4.41 6.54
CA LEU A 149 -15.18 -4.96 5.20
C LEU A 149 -14.08 -4.18 4.46
N LEU A 150 -13.58 -3.08 5.03
CA LEU A 150 -12.50 -2.31 4.47
C LEU A 150 -11.16 -2.68 5.11
N LEU A 151 -10.19 -3.00 4.29
CA LEU A 151 -8.83 -3.26 4.73
C LEU A 151 -8.17 -1.97 5.21
N ASN A 152 -7.57 -2.01 6.40
CA ASN A 152 -6.69 -0.96 6.89
C ASN A 152 -5.24 -1.37 6.66
N PRO A 153 -4.45 -0.64 5.84
CA PRO A 153 -3.06 -1.00 5.60
C PRO A 153 -2.18 -0.92 6.85
N CYS A 154 -2.65 -0.24 7.91
CA CYS A 154 -1.92 -0.11 9.18
C CYS A 154 -2.36 -1.13 10.25
N ASP A 155 -3.30 -2.03 9.96
CA ASP A 155 -3.67 -3.08 10.90
C ASP A 155 -2.67 -4.23 10.80
N SER A 156 -1.82 -4.37 11.82
CA SER A 156 -0.80 -5.42 11.88
C SER A 156 -1.35 -6.84 11.99
N ARG A 157 -2.65 -6.99 12.31
CA ARG A 157 -3.33 -8.29 12.40
C ARG A 157 -3.78 -8.81 11.04
N VAL A 158 -3.74 -7.96 10.02
CA VAL A 158 -4.24 -8.25 8.67
C VAL A 158 -3.10 -8.21 7.68
N SER A 159 -2.87 -9.31 6.95
CA SER A 159 -1.99 -9.33 5.80
C SER A 159 -2.76 -8.91 4.56
N ILE A 160 -2.40 -7.81 3.95
CA ILE A 160 -3.05 -7.32 2.73
C ILE A 160 -2.97 -8.37 1.60
N GLU A 161 -1.88 -9.11 1.51
CA GLU A 161 -1.70 -10.16 0.50
C GLU A 161 -2.68 -11.33 0.63
N ASP A 162 -3.21 -11.58 1.81
CA ASP A 162 -4.22 -12.64 2.00
C ASP A 162 -5.57 -12.25 1.40
N HIS A 163 -5.80 -10.96 1.17
CA HIS A 163 -7.05 -10.38 0.71
C HIS A 163 -7.01 -9.88 -0.73
N ILE A 164 -5.84 -9.44 -1.21
CA ILE A 164 -5.67 -8.80 -2.52
C ILE A 164 -4.55 -9.47 -3.30
N GLU A 165 -4.82 -9.78 -4.58
CA GLU A 165 -3.84 -10.33 -5.51
C GLU A 165 -3.66 -9.41 -6.72
N PHE A 166 -2.42 -9.35 -7.22
CA PHE A 166 -2.07 -8.74 -8.50
C PHE A 166 -1.69 -9.82 -9.51
N LEU A 167 -2.36 -9.80 -10.68
CA LEU A 167 -2.03 -10.66 -11.80
C LEU A 167 -0.80 -10.12 -12.53
N HIS A 168 -0.17 -10.98 -13.37
CA HIS A 168 1.05 -10.67 -14.12
C HIS A 168 0.98 -9.42 -15.00
N ASN A 169 -0.21 -8.96 -15.35
CA ASN A 169 -0.47 -7.72 -16.09
C ASN A 169 -0.85 -6.52 -15.19
N GLY A 170 -0.65 -6.63 -13.88
CA GLY A 170 -0.97 -5.59 -12.90
C GLY A 170 -2.47 -5.42 -12.61
N ILE A 171 -3.34 -6.28 -13.14
CA ILE A 171 -4.75 -6.30 -12.76
C ILE A 171 -4.88 -6.74 -11.30
N ILE A 172 -5.71 -6.00 -10.55
CA ILE A 172 -5.98 -6.28 -9.14
C ILE A 172 -7.28 -7.07 -8.98
N GLN A 173 -7.27 -8.08 -8.12
CA GLN A 173 -8.45 -8.83 -7.73
C GLN A 173 -8.51 -9.10 -6.22
N GLY A 174 -9.74 -9.20 -5.68
CA GLY A 174 -9.97 -9.58 -4.29
C GLY A 174 -9.97 -11.10 -4.15
N LYS A 175 -9.24 -11.61 -3.17
CA LYS A 175 -9.26 -13.02 -2.76
C LYS A 175 -10.33 -13.29 -1.72
N THR A 176 -10.77 -12.26 -1.01
CA THR A 176 -11.80 -12.29 0.03
C THR A 176 -12.83 -11.19 -0.19
N ILE A 177 -13.93 -11.23 0.57
CA ILE A 177 -14.95 -10.18 0.51
C ILE A 177 -14.39 -8.83 0.96
N GLU A 178 -13.51 -8.80 1.96
CA GLU A 178 -12.83 -7.59 2.43
C GLU A 178 -11.92 -7.02 1.33
N GLY A 179 -11.17 -7.88 0.63
CA GLY A 179 -10.34 -7.49 -0.51
C GLY A 179 -11.19 -6.92 -1.66
N ALA A 180 -12.27 -7.61 -2.04
CA ALA A 180 -13.16 -7.17 -3.11
C ALA A 180 -13.85 -5.84 -2.77
N THR A 181 -14.35 -5.68 -1.53
CA THR A 181 -14.99 -4.46 -1.04
C THR A 181 -14.00 -3.30 -1.02
N SER A 182 -12.79 -3.52 -0.50
CA SER A 182 -11.73 -2.50 -0.47
C SER A 182 -11.33 -2.04 -1.87
N ILE A 183 -11.16 -2.98 -2.82
CA ILE A 183 -10.85 -2.65 -4.21
C ILE A 183 -11.93 -1.76 -4.83
N LYS A 184 -13.21 -2.07 -4.59
CA LYS A 184 -14.34 -1.29 -5.06
C LYS A 184 -14.36 0.10 -4.44
N ILE A 185 -14.36 0.19 -3.12
CA ILE A 185 -14.53 1.44 -2.37
C ILE A 185 -13.33 2.36 -2.51
N TYR A 186 -12.10 1.86 -2.53
CA TYR A 186 -10.91 2.68 -2.76
C TYR A 186 -10.66 3.00 -4.26
N GLY A 187 -11.50 2.49 -5.16
CA GLY A 187 -11.40 2.73 -6.59
C GLY A 187 -10.12 2.15 -7.22
N LEU A 188 -9.66 0.99 -6.73
CA LEU A 188 -8.37 0.43 -7.16
C LEU A 188 -8.38 -0.20 -8.56
N LYS A 189 -9.55 -0.33 -9.19
CA LYS A 189 -9.70 -0.79 -10.60
C LYS A 189 -9.90 0.36 -11.59
N ARG A 190 -9.72 1.62 -11.20
CA ARG A 190 -9.88 2.74 -12.12
C ARG A 190 -8.86 2.66 -13.27
N PRO A 191 -9.25 3.07 -14.51
CA PRO A 191 -8.44 2.84 -15.72
C PRO A 191 -7.05 3.47 -15.69
N ASP A 192 -6.93 4.70 -15.19
CA ASP A 192 -5.67 5.43 -15.04
C ASP A 192 -4.67 4.66 -14.17
N LEU A 193 -5.12 4.18 -13.00
CA LEU A 193 -4.31 3.40 -12.07
C LEU A 193 -3.93 2.02 -12.66
N GLN A 194 -4.85 1.41 -13.38
CA GLN A 194 -4.60 0.13 -14.06
C GLN A 194 -3.54 0.29 -15.15
N ALA A 195 -3.58 1.38 -15.91
CA ALA A 195 -2.59 1.66 -16.96
C ALA A 195 -1.18 1.84 -16.38
N GLU A 196 -1.05 2.56 -15.25
CA GLU A 196 0.24 2.74 -14.59
C GLU A 196 0.78 1.41 -14.02
N ARG A 197 -0.06 0.62 -13.36
CA ARG A 197 0.33 -0.72 -12.88
C ARG A 197 0.79 -1.64 -14.01
N TYR A 198 0.11 -1.59 -15.14
CA TYR A 198 0.49 -2.37 -16.31
C TYR A 198 1.90 -2.03 -16.81
N LYS A 199 2.27 -0.74 -16.85
CA LYS A 199 3.64 -0.32 -17.22
C LYS A 199 4.67 -0.95 -16.30
N HIS A 200 4.48 -0.86 -14.99
CA HIS A 200 5.37 -1.47 -14.01
C HIS A 200 5.47 -3.00 -14.15
N ALA A 201 4.34 -3.68 -14.38
CA ALA A 201 4.31 -5.11 -14.58
C ALA A 201 5.09 -5.56 -15.81
N ILE A 202 4.93 -4.86 -16.94
CA ILE A 202 5.68 -5.15 -18.19
C ILE A 202 7.18 -4.88 -18.02
N GLU A 203 7.56 -3.85 -17.29
CA GLU A 203 8.98 -3.61 -17.01
C GLU A 203 9.60 -4.72 -16.18
N LEU A 204 8.91 -5.21 -15.13
CA LEU A 204 9.35 -6.37 -14.37
C LEU A 204 9.47 -7.62 -15.24
N GLU A 205 8.50 -7.90 -16.09
CA GLU A 205 8.55 -9.03 -17.03
C GLU A 205 9.77 -8.93 -17.95
N ARG A 206 10.06 -7.75 -18.49
CA ARG A 206 11.26 -7.50 -19.30
C ARG A 206 12.55 -7.78 -18.53
N SER A 207 12.65 -7.33 -17.27
CA SER A 207 13.80 -7.60 -16.40
C SER A 207 14.01 -9.10 -16.21
N PHE A 208 12.96 -9.88 -15.93
CA PHE A 208 13.06 -11.33 -15.81
C PHE A 208 13.41 -12.02 -17.11
N ASN A 209 12.89 -11.57 -18.25
CA ASN A 209 13.26 -12.10 -19.56
C ASN A 209 14.73 -11.81 -19.90
N GLN A 210 15.23 -10.62 -19.57
CA GLN A 210 16.63 -10.26 -19.72
C GLN A 210 17.55 -11.16 -18.89
N ILE A 211 17.18 -11.46 -17.63
CA ILE A 211 17.92 -12.42 -16.80
C ILE A 211 17.93 -13.81 -17.44
N LYS A 212 16.78 -14.31 -17.92
CA LYS A 212 16.69 -15.64 -18.56
C LYS A 212 17.64 -15.75 -19.76
N VAL A 213 17.60 -14.77 -20.66
CA VAL A 213 18.47 -14.74 -21.85
C VAL A 213 19.94 -14.64 -21.44
N ALA A 214 20.28 -13.72 -20.54
CA ALA A 214 21.66 -13.56 -20.07
C ALA A 214 22.19 -14.82 -19.37
N PHE A 215 21.33 -15.55 -18.67
CA PHE A 215 21.69 -16.82 -18.02
C PHE A 215 21.92 -17.95 -19.05
N GLN A 216 21.07 -18.02 -20.07
CA GLN A 216 21.28 -18.99 -21.18
C GLN A 216 22.60 -18.73 -21.91
N ASP A 217 22.90 -17.47 -22.24
CA ASP A 217 24.17 -17.08 -22.84
C ASP A 217 25.35 -17.41 -21.93
N LEU A 218 25.21 -17.17 -20.62
CA LEU A 218 26.26 -17.50 -19.65
C LEU A 218 26.58 -19.00 -19.63
N ILE A 219 25.55 -19.85 -19.62
CA ILE A 219 25.74 -21.32 -19.68
C ILE A 219 26.48 -21.70 -20.98
N PHE A 220 26.03 -21.16 -22.13
CA PHE A 220 26.70 -21.41 -23.42
C PHE A 220 28.19 -21.03 -23.39
N PHE A 221 28.53 -19.83 -22.90
CA PHE A 221 29.93 -19.42 -22.82
C PHE A 221 30.75 -20.27 -21.84
N LEU A 222 30.17 -20.73 -20.74
CA LEU A 222 30.85 -21.65 -19.80
C LEU A 222 31.12 -23.02 -20.42
N GLU A 223 30.24 -23.49 -21.30
CA GLU A 223 30.47 -24.73 -22.07
C GLU A 223 31.56 -24.53 -23.11
N CYS A 224 31.56 -23.41 -23.84
CA CYS A 224 32.63 -23.06 -24.78
C CYS A 224 34.00 -22.93 -24.07
N GLU A 225 34.07 -22.38 -22.88
CA GLU A 225 35.31 -22.26 -22.09
C GLU A 225 35.90 -23.63 -21.78
N LYS A 226 35.10 -24.64 -21.48
CA LYS A 226 35.54 -26.01 -21.21
C LYS A 226 36.09 -26.73 -22.42
N GLN A 227 35.66 -26.36 -23.64
CA GLN A 227 36.01 -27.01 -24.89
C GLN A 227 37.11 -26.29 -25.69
N SER A 228 37.47 -25.07 -25.31
CA SER A 228 38.41 -24.23 -26.05
C SER A 228 39.84 -24.61 -25.71
N SER A 229 40.65 -24.84 -26.78
CA SER A 229 42.09 -25.08 -26.68
C SER A 229 42.95 -23.92 -27.24
N LEU A 230 42.33 -22.84 -27.71
CA LEU A 230 42.99 -21.68 -28.33
C LEU A 230 43.01 -20.48 -27.39
N GLN A 231 44.19 -20.06 -26.94
CA GLN A 231 44.42 -18.98 -25.97
C GLN A 231 43.78 -17.64 -26.34
N SER A 232 43.74 -17.28 -27.62
CA SER A 232 43.10 -16.05 -28.11
C SER A 232 41.58 -16.08 -28.01
N PHE A 233 40.98 -17.26 -28.07
CA PHE A 233 39.54 -17.46 -27.95
C PHE A 233 39.08 -17.45 -26.48
N GLU A 234 39.91 -18.02 -25.59
CA GLU A 234 39.62 -18.03 -24.13
C GLU A 234 39.45 -16.65 -23.54
N LEU A 235 40.26 -15.64 -23.95
CA LEU A 235 40.13 -14.29 -23.44
C LEU A 235 38.77 -13.67 -23.80
N LYS A 236 38.31 -13.83 -25.02
CA LYS A 236 37.01 -13.35 -25.49
C LYS A 236 35.84 -14.04 -24.76
N ILE A 237 35.97 -15.35 -24.54
CA ILE A 237 34.97 -16.14 -23.80
C ILE A 237 34.87 -15.62 -22.34
N LYS A 238 36.01 -15.47 -21.66
CA LYS A 238 36.05 -14.93 -20.27
C LYS A 238 35.47 -13.53 -20.18
N GLN A 239 35.74 -12.66 -21.15
CA GLN A 239 35.13 -11.32 -21.20
C GLN A 239 33.60 -11.40 -21.34
N ASN A 240 33.07 -12.29 -22.21
CA ASN A 240 31.63 -12.46 -22.35
C ASN A 240 30.98 -13.07 -21.12
N ILE A 241 31.62 -14.05 -20.47
CA ILE A 241 31.16 -14.59 -19.17
C ILE A 241 31.04 -13.49 -18.13
N ASN A 242 32.08 -12.66 -17.98
CA ASN A 242 32.07 -11.56 -17.01
C ASN A 242 30.99 -10.51 -17.35
N LYS A 243 30.80 -10.18 -18.63
CA LYS A 243 29.76 -9.25 -19.08
C LYS A 243 28.36 -9.78 -18.74
N LYS A 244 28.09 -11.08 -18.96
CA LYS A 244 26.77 -11.67 -18.65
C LYS A 244 26.53 -11.79 -17.15
N LYS A 245 27.54 -12.15 -16.35
CA LYS A 245 27.45 -12.13 -14.88
C LYS A 245 27.11 -10.72 -14.35
N LYS A 246 27.81 -9.70 -14.86
CA LYS A 246 27.57 -8.30 -14.47
C LYS A 246 26.16 -7.88 -14.81
N LEU A 247 25.69 -8.15 -16.03
CA LEU A 247 24.33 -7.83 -16.46
C LEU A 247 23.26 -8.47 -15.57
N ILE A 248 23.42 -9.75 -15.23
CA ILE A 248 22.48 -10.45 -14.32
C ILE A 248 22.42 -9.76 -12.95
N ILE A 249 23.57 -9.37 -12.40
CA ILE A 249 23.64 -8.68 -11.10
C ILE A 249 22.93 -7.32 -11.20
N GLU A 250 23.24 -6.51 -12.20
CA GLU A 250 22.64 -5.19 -12.40
C GLU A 250 21.11 -5.26 -12.52
N VAL A 251 20.58 -6.25 -13.23
CA VAL A 251 19.13 -6.44 -13.36
C VAL A 251 18.49 -6.92 -12.04
N ILE A 252 19.19 -7.77 -11.28
CA ILE A 252 18.72 -8.19 -9.95
C ILE A 252 18.68 -6.99 -8.99
N ASP A 253 19.68 -6.12 -9.04
CA ASP A 253 19.73 -4.91 -8.21
C ASP A 253 18.58 -3.95 -8.58
N ASP A 254 18.27 -3.75 -9.86
CA ASP A 254 17.08 -2.99 -10.30
C ASP A 254 15.77 -3.61 -9.79
N ILE A 255 15.64 -4.94 -9.85
CA ILE A 255 14.47 -5.62 -9.28
C ILE A 255 14.37 -5.37 -7.78
N ASN A 256 15.49 -5.51 -7.03
CA ASN A 256 15.51 -5.30 -5.59
C ASN A 256 15.10 -3.86 -5.22
N GLU A 257 15.54 -2.88 -5.99
CA GLU A 257 15.15 -1.48 -5.78
C GLU A 257 13.64 -1.28 -5.91
N ARG A 258 12.99 -1.96 -6.86
CA ARG A 258 11.52 -1.91 -7.07
C ARG A 258 10.72 -2.57 -5.93
N LEU A 259 11.35 -3.43 -5.12
CA LEU A 259 10.72 -4.08 -3.98
C LEU A 259 10.69 -3.21 -2.72
N LEU A 260 11.48 -2.14 -2.67
CA LEU A 260 11.55 -1.25 -1.52
C LEU A 260 10.18 -0.63 -1.24
N ILE A 261 9.83 -0.54 0.03
CA ILE A 261 8.52 -0.03 0.47
C ILE A 261 8.26 1.42 0.02
N GLU A 262 9.31 2.19 -0.21
CA GLU A 262 9.25 3.57 -0.70
C GLU A 262 8.84 3.66 -2.18
N ARG A 263 9.01 2.59 -2.94
CA ARG A 263 8.73 2.59 -4.38
C ARG A 263 7.25 2.49 -4.66
N GLU A 264 6.84 3.11 -5.77
CA GLU A 264 5.47 3.04 -6.25
C GLU A 264 5.04 1.59 -6.52
N PHE A 265 3.82 1.24 -6.14
CA PHE A 265 3.26 -0.12 -6.28
C PHE A 265 4.13 -1.23 -5.67
N ALA A 266 4.85 -0.96 -4.57
CA ALA A 266 5.72 -1.93 -3.92
C ALA A 266 5.02 -3.27 -3.62
N GLY A 267 3.78 -3.24 -3.11
CA GLY A 267 2.99 -4.45 -2.84
C GLY A 267 2.70 -5.28 -4.09
N MET A 268 2.41 -4.62 -5.23
CA MET A 268 2.27 -5.31 -6.52
C MET A 268 3.61 -5.89 -6.98
N ASN A 269 4.67 -5.10 -6.95
CA ASN A 269 6.00 -5.54 -7.40
C ASN A 269 6.48 -6.76 -6.62
N GLN A 270 6.30 -6.78 -5.29
CA GLN A 270 6.66 -7.92 -4.44
C GLN A 270 5.89 -9.20 -4.83
N GLN A 271 4.58 -9.11 -5.06
CA GLN A 271 3.79 -10.26 -5.51
C GLN A 271 4.21 -10.75 -6.90
N LEU A 272 4.37 -9.86 -7.88
CA LEU A 272 4.78 -10.21 -9.23
C LEU A 272 6.18 -10.83 -9.27
N VAL A 273 7.12 -10.30 -8.48
CA VAL A 273 8.47 -10.86 -8.39
C VAL A 273 8.42 -12.28 -7.80
N ARG A 274 7.63 -12.52 -6.74
CA ARG A 274 7.44 -13.88 -6.22
C ARG A 274 6.88 -14.83 -7.27
N HIS A 275 5.88 -14.40 -8.05
CA HIS A 275 5.33 -15.20 -9.15
C HIS A 275 6.38 -15.54 -10.20
N HIS A 276 7.18 -14.55 -10.64
CA HIS A 276 8.24 -14.77 -11.64
C HIS A 276 9.34 -15.71 -11.12
N VAL A 277 9.80 -15.53 -9.88
CA VAL A 277 10.81 -16.42 -9.27
C VAL A 277 10.27 -17.85 -9.18
N ASN A 278 9.04 -18.03 -8.70
CA ASN A 278 8.44 -19.35 -8.55
C ASN A 278 8.20 -20.04 -9.91
N ALA A 279 7.88 -19.31 -10.96
CA ALA A 279 7.75 -19.85 -12.32
C ALA A 279 9.06 -20.42 -12.87
N LEU A 280 10.21 -20.05 -12.31
CA LEU A 280 11.53 -20.54 -12.69
C LEU A 280 11.98 -21.82 -11.95
N ASN A 281 11.12 -22.42 -11.12
CA ASN A 281 11.44 -23.60 -10.31
C ASN A 281 11.97 -24.80 -11.13
N LYS A 282 11.59 -24.93 -12.41
CA LYS A 282 12.09 -25.94 -13.34
C LYS A 282 13.58 -25.76 -13.65
N ASN A 283 14.10 -24.52 -13.66
CA ASN A 283 15.51 -24.21 -13.76
C ASN A 283 16.12 -24.07 -12.36
N LYS A 284 16.47 -25.20 -11.75
CA LYS A 284 16.93 -25.26 -10.35
C LYS A 284 18.11 -24.33 -10.04
N VAL A 285 19.00 -24.10 -10.99
CA VAL A 285 20.19 -23.25 -10.78
C VAL A 285 19.78 -21.79 -10.77
N LEU A 286 19.08 -21.33 -11.80
CA LEU A 286 18.60 -19.94 -11.87
C LEU A 286 17.65 -19.61 -10.72
N TYR A 287 16.73 -20.52 -10.38
CA TYR A 287 15.84 -20.37 -9.24
C TYR A 287 16.59 -20.15 -7.92
N LYS A 288 17.62 -20.97 -7.63
CA LYS A 288 18.44 -20.82 -6.41
C LYS A 288 19.17 -19.47 -6.39
N ILE A 289 19.75 -19.04 -7.51
CA ILE A 289 20.45 -17.76 -7.62
C ILE A 289 19.47 -16.61 -7.32
N LEU A 290 18.31 -16.59 -7.95
CA LEU A 290 17.33 -15.52 -7.75
C LEU A 290 16.77 -15.53 -6.33
N LYS A 291 16.44 -16.70 -5.80
CA LYS A 291 15.94 -16.83 -4.43
C LYS A 291 16.94 -16.35 -3.38
N SER A 292 18.25 -16.48 -3.62
CA SER A 292 19.29 -16.03 -2.69
C SER A 292 19.66 -14.55 -2.86
N ARG A 293 19.30 -13.92 -3.96
CA ARG A 293 19.74 -12.55 -4.28
C ARG A 293 18.61 -11.53 -4.36
N ILE A 294 17.38 -11.96 -4.56
CA ILE A 294 16.22 -11.08 -4.53
C ILE A 294 15.74 -10.97 -3.09
N ASN A 295 15.66 -9.74 -2.61
CA ASN A 295 15.27 -9.38 -1.24
C ASN A 295 13.73 -9.48 -1.06
N LEU A 296 13.18 -10.66 -1.28
CA LEU A 296 11.81 -10.95 -0.89
C LEU A 296 11.83 -11.29 0.59
N SER A 297 11.22 -10.46 1.42
CA SER A 297 10.79 -10.87 2.75
C SER A 297 9.81 -12.03 2.55
N LEU A 298 10.32 -13.24 2.72
CA LEU A 298 9.56 -14.49 2.67
C LEU A 298 8.90 -14.75 4.01
#